data_20098c08d33cb86d465415030bc552d6
#
_entry.id   20098c08d33cb86d465415030bc552d6
#
_cell.length_a   1.000
_cell.length_b   1.000
_cell.length_c   1.000
_cell.angle_alpha   90.00
_cell.angle_beta   90.00
_cell.angle_gamma   90.00
#
_symmetry.space_group_name_H-M   'P 1'
#
loop_
_entity.id
_entity.type
_entity.pdbx_description
1 polymer ?
#
loop_
_entity_poly.entity_id
_entity_poly.type
_entity_poly.pdbx_seq_one_letter_code
_entity_poly.pdbx_strand_id
1 'polypeptide(L)'
;DLNFLDEKLLPALLAAKAPPMKLASVADLPHPDALIKSQDVQLFLISVLGIIIEAEKNNLNLKYLKPLILKELDKIHKDTKKTAGSFMAVSDDERHRLRKKLKRLRYALEFFKDLCQAARYKDFLKKLERVSDALGQYNDICVALEKVQSLVEQDRNVFFAQGWLKAEQARVLVLSNKELKTFYADKKAW
;
A
#
# COMPACT_ATOMS: atom_id res chain seq x y z
N ASP A 1 0.60 -8.46 6.00
CA ASP A 1 0.21 -9.52 5.07
C ASP A 1 0.73 -10.86 5.59
N LEU A 2 -0.18 -11.79 5.89
CA LEU A 2 0.13 -13.10 6.47
C LEU A 2 0.98 -13.95 5.55
N ASN A 3 0.76 -13.82 4.26
CA ASN A 3 1.48 -14.53 3.21
C ASN A 3 2.96 -14.12 3.12
N PHE A 4 3.34 -12.93 3.62
CA PHE A 4 4.74 -12.49 3.55
C PHE A 4 5.65 -13.39 4.40
N LEU A 5 5.21 -13.81 5.58
CA LEU A 5 6.01 -14.69 6.46
C LEU A 5 6.24 -16.05 5.82
N ASP A 6 5.17 -16.67 5.31
CA ASP A 6 5.23 -18.04 4.79
C ASP A 6 5.77 -18.09 3.34
N GLU A 7 5.35 -17.16 2.48
CA GLU A 7 5.70 -17.21 1.06
C GLU A 7 7.02 -16.53 0.71
N LYS A 8 7.48 -15.57 1.54
CA LYS A 8 8.70 -14.79 1.24
C LYS A 8 9.77 -14.92 2.31
N LEU A 9 9.42 -14.73 3.60
CA LEU A 9 10.41 -14.70 4.66
C LEU A 9 10.99 -16.10 4.91
N LEU A 10 10.17 -17.12 5.13
CA LEU A 10 10.65 -18.49 5.40
C LEU A 10 11.54 -19.03 4.28
N PRO A 11 11.17 -18.95 2.99
CA PRO A 11 12.05 -19.39 1.91
C PRO A 11 13.38 -18.62 1.85
N ALA A 12 13.36 -17.30 2.11
CA ALA A 12 14.56 -16.48 2.13
C ALA A 12 15.50 -16.84 3.29
N LEU A 13 14.94 -17.09 4.47
CA LEU A 13 15.71 -17.53 5.64
C LEU A 13 16.33 -18.94 5.42
N LEU A 14 15.59 -19.86 4.81
CA LEU A 14 16.09 -21.18 4.43
C LEU A 14 17.25 -21.07 3.43
N ALA A 15 17.11 -20.23 2.40
CA ALA A 15 18.17 -19.97 1.43
C ALA A 15 19.41 -19.34 2.08
N ALA A 16 19.23 -18.51 3.11
CA ALA A 16 20.29 -17.90 3.91
C ALA A 16 20.89 -18.86 4.97
N LYS A 17 20.48 -20.15 4.97
CA LYS A 17 20.90 -21.16 5.95
C LYS A 17 20.66 -20.71 7.40
N ALA A 18 19.53 -20.05 7.66
CA ALA A 18 19.12 -19.66 8.99
C ALA A 18 19.00 -20.88 9.92
N PRO A 19 19.30 -20.74 11.22
CA PRO A 19 19.05 -21.79 12.18
C PRO A 19 17.56 -22.11 12.28
N PRO A 20 17.16 -23.34 12.61
CA PRO A 20 15.75 -23.68 12.81
C PRO A 20 15.13 -22.78 13.89
N MET A 21 14.00 -22.15 13.58
CA MET A 21 13.29 -21.25 14.48
C MET A 21 11.78 -21.47 14.37
N LYS A 22 11.07 -21.23 15.46
CA LYS A 22 9.61 -21.25 15.48
C LYS A 22 9.10 -19.82 15.22
N LEU A 23 8.81 -19.51 13.98
CA LEU A 23 7.99 -18.34 13.66
C LEU A 23 6.55 -18.77 13.87
N ALA A 24 5.88 -18.22 14.88
CA ALA A 24 4.53 -18.60 15.22
C ALA A 24 3.63 -18.45 13.97
N SER A 25 2.90 -19.51 13.68
CA SER A 25 1.80 -19.48 12.72
C SER A 25 0.83 -18.35 13.09
N VAL A 26 0.39 -17.61 12.13
CA VAL A 26 -0.48 -16.48 12.36
C VAL A 26 -1.80 -16.95 12.93
N ALA A 27 -2.09 -16.48 14.14
CA ALA A 27 -3.38 -16.68 14.77
C ALA A 27 -4.51 -16.22 13.85
N ASP A 28 -5.58 -17.00 13.82
CA ASP A 28 -6.81 -16.85 13.08
C ASP A 28 -7.24 -15.39 12.83
N LEU A 29 -6.92 -14.88 11.66
CA LEU A 29 -7.65 -13.75 11.14
C LEU A 29 -9.04 -14.25 10.72
N PRO A 30 -10.09 -13.48 10.98
CA PRO A 30 -11.41 -13.87 10.53
C PRO A 30 -11.38 -14.06 9.00
N HIS A 31 -11.96 -15.18 8.55
CA HIS A 31 -12.06 -15.49 7.13
C HIS A 31 -12.68 -14.29 6.38
N PRO A 32 -12.20 -13.94 5.17
CA PRO A 32 -12.73 -12.82 4.39
C PRO A 32 -14.25 -12.80 4.30
N ASP A 33 -14.89 -13.96 4.22
CA ASP A 33 -16.36 -14.09 4.20
C ASP A 33 -17.03 -13.56 5.47
N ALA A 34 -16.40 -13.71 6.64
CA ALA A 34 -16.92 -13.18 7.89
C ALA A 34 -16.86 -11.64 7.92
N LEU A 35 -15.81 -11.05 7.32
CA LEU A 35 -15.69 -9.60 7.17
C LEU A 35 -16.74 -9.04 6.21
N ILE A 36 -16.96 -9.68 5.06
CA ILE A 36 -17.97 -9.27 4.06
C ILE A 36 -19.38 -9.36 4.65
N LYS A 37 -19.65 -10.35 5.50
CA LYS A 37 -20.93 -10.54 6.18
C LYS A 37 -21.08 -9.66 7.41
N SER A 38 -20.05 -8.92 7.82
CA SER A 38 -20.15 -8.02 8.98
C SER A 38 -21.16 -6.90 8.72
N GLN A 39 -21.88 -6.49 9.76
CA GLN A 39 -22.89 -5.43 9.68
C GLN A 39 -22.29 -4.12 9.14
N ASP A 40 -21.07 -3.78 9.54
CA ASP A 40 -20.40 -2.55 9.13
C ASP A 40 -20.13 -2.51 7.61
N VAL A 41 -19.68 -3.63 7.02
CA VAL A 41 -19.44 -3.74 5.59
C VAL A 41 -20.75 -3.70 4.82
N GLN A 42 -21.80 -4.36 5.30
CA GLN A 42 -23.12 -4.33 4.68
C GLN A 42 -23.72 -2.93 4.69
N LEU A 43 -23.67 -2.22 5.84
CA LEU A 43 -24.12 -0.83 5.95
C LEU A 43 -23.32 0.11 5.03
N PHE A 44 -22.01 -0.09 4.92
CA PHE A 44 -21.19 0.66 3.99
C PHE A 44 -21.63 0.44 2.54
N LEU A 45 -21.85 -0.81 2.12
CA LEU A 45 -22.32 -1.13 0.76
C LEU A 45 -23.71 -0.53 0.48
N ILE A 46 -24.64 -0.59 1.43
CA ILE A 46 -25.96 0.03 1.31
C ILE A 46 -25.84 1.55 1.15
N SER A 47 -24.93 2.18 1.92
CA SER A 47 -24.69 3.63 1.82
C SER A 47 -24.14 4.02 0.44
N VAL A 48 -23.22 3.21 -0.10
CA VAL A 48 -22.68 3.43 -1.47
C VAL A 48 -23.78 3.28 -2.52
N LEU A 49 -24.63 2.26 -2.42
CA LEU A 49 -25.78 2.10 -3.30
C LEU A 49 -26.76 3.28 -3.22
N GLY A 50 -27.02 3.79 -2.01
CA GLY A 50 -27.84 4.99 -1.81
C GLY A 50 -27.28 6.21 -2.55
N ILE A 51 -25.96 6.44 -2.46
CA ILE A 51 -25.28 7.53 -3.18
C ILE A 51 -25.41 7.37 -4.70
N ILE A 52 -25.26 6.14 -5.22
CA ILE A 52 -25.38 5.84 -6.66
C ILE A 52 -26.82 6.17 -7.15
N ILE A 53 -27.83 5.67 -6.43
CA ILE A 53 -29.24 5.91 -6.77
C ILE A 53 -29.59 7.40 -6.74
N GLU A 54 -29.08 8.12 -5.75
CA GLU A 54 -29.30 9.57 -5.63
C GLU A 54 -28.58 10.34 -6.75
N ALA A 55 -27.40 9.91 -7.13
CA ALA A 55 -26.64 10.46 -8.26
C ALA A 55 -27.37 10.25 -9.59
N GLU A 56 -27.96 9.09 -9.82
CA GLU A 56 -28.80 8.80 -11.01
C GLU A 56 -30.07 9.65 -11.05
N LYS A 57 -30.79 9.78 -9.92
CA LYS A 57 -31.99 10.61 -9.82
C LYS A 57 -31.71 12.09 -10.12
N ASN A 58 -30.57 12.59 -9.69
CA ASN A 58 -30.18 13.99 -9.85
C ASN A 58 -29.51 14.30 -11.20
N ASN A 59 -29.44 13.34 -12.13
CA ASN A 59 -28.79 13.50 -13.44
C ASN A 59 -27.42 14.19 -13.31
N LEU A 60 -26.57 13.72 -12.39
CA LEU A 60 -25.26 14.31 -12.13
C LEU A 60 -24.41 14.30 -13.41
N ASN A 61 -24.33 15.47 -14.03
CA ASN A 61 -23.60 15.62 -15.27
C ASN A 61 -22.09 15.56 -14.99
N LEU A 62 -21.41 14.60 -15.59
CA LEU A 62 -19.94 14.42 -15.55
C LEU A 62 -19.18 15.72 -15.83
N LYS A 63 -19.75 16.65 -16.59
CA LYS A 63 -19.17 17.97 -16.85
C LYS A 63 -18.90 18.77 -15.58
N TYR A 64 -19.76 18.67 -14.57
CA TYR A 64 -19.59 19.36 -13.29
C TYR A 64 -18.70 18.57 -12.33
N LEU A 65 -18.70 17.25 -12.41
CA LEU A 65 -17.89 16.38 -11.53
C LEU A 65 -16.41 16.36 -11.94
N LYS A 66 -16.12 16.43 -13.23
CA LYS A 66 -14.75 16.36 -13.75
C LYS A 66 -13.78 17.33 -13.07
N PRO A 67 -14.06 18.66 -12.96
CA PRO A 67 -13.17 19.59 -12.28
C PRO A 67 -12.95 19.26 -10.81
N LEU A 68 -13.98 18.77 -10.12
CA LEU A 68 -13.88 18.37 -8.69
C LEU A 68 -13.00 17.14 -8.52
N ILE A 69 -13.19 16.13 -9.37
CA ILE A 69 -12.36 14.91 -9.36
C ILE A 69 -10.88 15.26 -9.62
N LEU A 70 -10.61 16.06 -10.67
CA LEU A 70 -9.25 16.47 -11.00
C LEU A 70 -8.61 17.28 -9.86
N LYS A 71 -9.37 18.14 -9.18
CA LYS A 71 -8.90 18.90 -8.01
C LYS A 71 -8.52 17.97 -6.85
N GLU A 72 -9.31 16.92 -6.55
CA GLU A 72 -8.99 15.95 -5.51
C GLU A 72 -7.79 15.07 -5.88
N LEU A 73 -7.66 14.65 -7.14
CA LEU A 73 -6.45 13.95 -7.62
C LEU A 73 -5.21 14.83 -7.46
N ASP A 74 -5.30 16.11 -7.81
CA ASP A 74 -4.22 17.08 -7.63
C ASP A 74 -3.83 17.25 -6.17
N LYS A 75 -4.80 17.32 -5.27
CA LYS A 75 -4.57 17.44 -3.84
C LYS A 75 -3.83 16.22 -3.29
N ILE A 76 -4.32 15.01 -3.61
CA ILE A 76 -3.66 13.76 -3.19
C ILE A 76 -2.23 13.70 -3.74
N HIS A 77 -2.04 14.00 -5.04
CA HIS A 77 -0.72 13.97 -5.67
C HIS A 77 0.24 14.99 -5.03
N LYS A 78 -0.22 16.21 -4.75
CA LYS A 78 0.58 17.25 -4.09
C LYS A 78 0.99 16.86 -2.67
N ASP A 79 0.05 16.35 -1.88
CA ASP A 79 0.29 15.90 -0.51
C ASP A 79 1.29 14.74 -0.47
N THR A 80 1.11 13.75 -1.36
CA THR A 80 2.00 12.59 -1.44
C THR A 80 3.39 12.97 -1.95
N LYS A 81 3.49 13.92 -2.88
CA LYS A 81 4.77 14.46 -3.37
C LYS A 81 5.56 15.15 -2.24
N LYS A 82 4.88 15.90 -1.37
CA LYS A 82 5.53 16.54 -0.23
C LYS A 82 6.16 15.51 0.71
N THR A 83 5.42 14.49 1.11
CA THR A 83 5.92 13.41 1.97
C THR A 83 7.04 12.60 1.28
N ALA A 84 6.91 12.35 -0.03
CA ALA A 84 7.93 11.65 -0.82
C ALA A 84 9.26 12.42 -0.86
N GLY A 85 9.22 13.76 -0.84
CA GLY A 85 10.43 14.60 -0.80
C GLY A 85 11.27 14.43 0.46
N SER A 86 10.67 14.04 1.57
CA SER A 86 11.34 13.75 2.85
C SER A 86 11.32 12.26 3.23
N PHE A 87 11.07 11.36 2.29
CA PHE A 87 10.78 9.94 2.53
C PHE A 87 11.81 9.23 3.41
N MET A 88 13.09 9.55 3.25
CA MET A 88 14.17 8.94 4.05
C MET A 88 14.17 9.39 5.52
N ALA A 89 13.61 10.57 5.80
CA ALA A 89 13.63 11.19 7.13
C ALA A 89 12.33 11.04 7.92
N VAL A 90 11.23 10.63 7.26
CA VAL A 90 9.92 10.48 7.93
C VAL A 90 9.84 9.14 8.68
N SER A 91 8.91 9.06 9.64
CA SER A 91 8.62 7.85 10.42
C SER A 91 7.96 6.73 9.58
N ASP A 92 7.97 5.50 10.12
CA ASP A 92 7.31 4.36 9.46
C ASP A 92 5.79 4.56 9.36
N ASP A 93 5.18 5.21 10.34
CA ASP A 93 3.76 5.60 10.30
C ASP A 93 3.46 6.57 9.15
N GLU A 94 4.35 7.52 8.89
CA GLU A 94 4.20 8.47 7.77
C GLU A 94 4.40 7.78 6.43
N ARG A 95 5.34 6.82 6.33
CA ARG A 95 5.52 5.96 5.15
C ARG A 95 4.28 5.10 4.89
N HIS A 96 3.68 4.54 5.96
CA HIS A 96 2.44 3.79 5.86
C HIS A 96 1.27 4.67 5.39
N ARG A 97 1.14 5.90 5.92
CA ARG A 97 0.15 6.87 5.46
C ARG A 97 0.35 7.26 4.00
N LEU A 98 1.62 7.46 3.57
CA LEU A 98 1.95 7.71 2.17
C LEU A 98 1.50 6.54 1.27
N ARG A 99 1.82 5.30 1.66
CA ARG A 99 1.37 4.09 0.94
C ARG A 99 -0.16 4.06 0.76
N LYS A 100 -0.92 4.31 1.84
CA LYS A 100 -2.39 4.36 1.78
C LYS A 100 -2.89 5.42 0.79
N LYS A 101 -2.31 6.62 0.81
CA LYS A 101 -2.69 7.71 -0.10
C LYS A 101 -2.37 7.36 -1.56
N LEU A 102 -1.22 6.75 -1.84
CA LEU A 102 -0.85 6.32 -3.19
C LEU A 102 -1.72 5.18 -3.71
N LYS A 103 -2.11 4.23 -2.85
CA LYS A 103 -3.13 3.21 -3.23
C LYS A 103 -4.47 3.87 -3.59
N ARG A 104 -4.92 4.87 -2.81
CA ARG A 104 -6.13 5.63 -3.14
C ARG A 104 -6.01 6.36 -4.47
N LEU A 105 -4.87 6.99 -4.74
CA LEU A 105 -4.59 7.66 -6.02
C LEU A 105 -4.66 6.65 -7.17
N ARG A 106 -4.07 5.46 -7.02
CA ARG A 106 -4.12 4.39 -8.03
C ARG A 106 -5.55 3.98 -8.33
N TYR A 107 -6.33 3.63 -7.32
CA TYR A 107 -7.73 3.22 -7.51
C TYR A 107 -8.60 4.33 -8.11
N ALA A 108 -8.38 5.57 -7.70
CA ALA A 108 -9.10 6.71 -8.29
C ALA A 108 -8.74 6.89 -9.79
N LEU A 109 -7.47 6.72 -10.17
CA LEU A 109 -7.04 6.79 -11.57
C LEU A 109 -7.59 5.63 -12.40
N GLU A 110 -7.63 4.42 -11.86
CA GLU A 110 -8.22 3.26 -12.52
C GLU A 110 -9.73 3.46 -12.75
N PHE A 111 -10.43 4.01 -11.76
CA PHE A 111 -11.86 4.29 -11.85
C PHE A 111 -12.16 5.44 -12.82
N PHE A 112 -11.37 6.51 -12.79
CA PHE A 112 -11.56 7.70 -13.61
C PHE A 112 -10.62 7.75 -14.83
N LYS A 113 -10.23 6.60 -15.37
CA LYS A 113 -9.28 6.49 -16.49
C LYS A 113 -9.65 7.35 -17.70
N ASP A 114 -10.97 7.47 -17.98
CA ASP A 114 -11.48 8.22 -19.13
C ASP A 114 -11.32 9.75 -18.97
N LEU A 115 -10.99 10.24 -17.76
CA LEU A 115 -10.63 11.64 -17.52
C LEU A 115 -9.14 11.90 -17.73
N CYS A 116 -8.33 10.85 -17.87
CA CYS A 116 -6.89 10.94 -18.03
C CYS A 116 -6.48 11.06 -19.50
N GLN A 117 -5.29 11.62 -19.72
CA GLN A 117 -4.67 11.67 -21.06
C GLN A 117 -4.17 10.27 -21.43
N ALA A 118 -4.80 9.63 -22.42
CA ALA A 118 -4.53 8.24 -22.80
C ALA A 118 -3.03 7.97 -23.07
N ALA A 119 -2.34 8.93 -23.69
CA ALA A 119 -0.91 8.80 -24.01
C ALA A 119 0.00 8.72 -22.77
N ARG A 120 -0.41 9.28 -21.64
CA ARG A 120 0.37 9.32 -20.39
C ARG A 120 -0.13 8.35 -19.33
N TYR A 121 -1.39 7.97 -19.41
CA TYR A 121 -2.06 7.17 -18.38
C TYR A 121 -1.34 5.86 -18.09
N LYS A 122 -1.02 5.09 -19.15
CA LYS A 122 -0.39 3.76 -18.99
C LYS A 122 0.98 3.83 -18.33
N ASP A 123 1.82 4.80 -18.75
CA ASP A 123 3.16 4.96 -18.19
C ASP A 123 3.11 5.45 -16.73
N PHE A 124 2.24 6.43 -16.46
CA PHE A 124 2.02 6.95 -15.11
C PHE A 124 1.52 5.87 -14.16
N LEU A 125 0.52 5.08 -14.58
CA LEU A 125 -0.02 3.98 -13.78
C LEU A 125 1.05 2.93 -13.49
N LYS A 126 1.83 2.52 -14.49
CA LYS A 126 2.94 1.56 -14.32
C LYS A 126 3.99 2.02 -13.31
N LYS A 127 4.33 3.32 -13.29
CA LYS A 127 5.25 3.88 -12.30
C LYS A 127 4.62 3.92 -10.91
N LEU A 128 3.34 4.27 -10.82
CA LEU A 128 2.59 4.26 -9.57
C LEU A 128 2.46 2.85 -8.98
N GLU A 129 2.32 1.83 -9.82
CA GLU A 129 2.34 0.41 -9.42
C GLU A 129 3.68 0.03 -8.80
N ARG A 130 4.80 0.36 -9.46
CA ARG A 130 6.15 0.09 -8.93
C ARG A 130 6.37 0.73 -7.55
N VAL A 131 5.96 1.99 -7.39
CA VAL A 131 6.00 2.67 -6.10
C VAL A 131 5.12 1.94 -5.08
N SER A 132 3.91 1.56 -5.47
CA SER A 132 2.96 0.86 -4.59
C SER A 132 3.50 -0.49 -4.13
N ASP A 133 4.18 -1.23 -5.01
CA ASP A 133 4.80 -2.52 -4.73
C ASP A 133 6.00 -2.36 -3.78
N ALA A 134 6.88 -1.39 -4.05
CA ALA A 134 8.03 -1.12 -3.19
C ALA A 134 7.60 -0.69 -1.77
N LEU A 135 6.62 0.21 -1.66
CA LEU A 135 6.06 0.62 -0.37
C LEU A 135 5.26 -0.51 0.30
N GLY A 136 4.65 -1.39 -0.49
CA GLY A 136 4.00 -2.61 0.00
C GLY A 136 5.01 -3.52 0.68
N GLN A 137 6.08 -3.85 -0.02
CA GLN A 137 7.17 -4.69 0.51
C GLN A 137 7.79 -4.08 1.77
N TYR A 138 8.03 -2.75 1.79
CA TYR A 138 8.53 -2.06 2.99
C TYR A 138 7.60 -2.26 4.19
N ASN A 139 6.30 -2.03 3.99
CA ASN A 139 5.30 -2.20 5.05
C ASN A 139 5.22 -3.65 5.57
N ASP A 140 5.30 -4.63 4.67
CA ASP A 140 5.24 -6.04 5.04
C ASP A 140 6.45 -6.45 5.89
N ILE A 141 7.64 -5.89 5.59
CA ILE A 141 8.84 -6.06 6.39
C ILE A 141 8.68 -5.41 7.77
N CYS A 142 8.10 -4.20 7.87
CA CYS A 142 7.84 -3.56 9.17
C CYS A 142 6.92 -4.42 10.04
N VAL A 143 5.83 -4.92 9.48
CA VAL A 143 4.90 -5.82 10.19
C VAL A 143 5.58 -7.12 10.61
N ALA A 144 6.44 -7.69 9.75
CA ALA A 144 7.20 -8.88 10.07
C ALA A 144 8.20 -8.64 11.21
N LEU A 145 8.88 -7.47 11.22
CA LEU A 145 9.79 -7.07 12.30
C LEU A 145 9.08 -6.97 13.65
N GLU A 146 7.90 -6.35 13.71
CA GLU A 146 7.11 -6.28 14.94
C GLU A 146 6.77 -7.67 15.49
N LYS A 147 6.34 -8.59 14.61
CA LYS A 147 6.03 -9.97 14.99
C LYS A 147 7.25 -10.73 15.44
N VAL A 148 8.35 -10.65 14.70
CA VAL A 148 9.60 -11.33 15.03
C VAL A 148 10.15 -10.81 16.36
N GLN A 149 10.05 -9.52 16.64
CA GLN A 149 10.52 -8.94 17.90
C GLN A 149 9.79 -9.50 19.12
N SER A 150 8.50 -9.82 19.02
CA SER A 150 7.75 -10.43 20.12
C SER A 150 8.16 -11.88 20.42
N LEU A 151 8.88 -12.54 19.51
CA LEU A 151 9.31 -13.94 19.64
C LEU A 151 10.77 -14.10 20.13
N VAL A 152 11.55 -13.02 20.12
CA VAL A 152 12.99 -13.04 20.47
C VAL A 152 13.24 -13.57 21.87
N GLU A 153 12.38 -13.28 22.85
CA GLU A 153 12.51 -13.76 24.21
C GLU A 153 12.25 -15.28 24.35
N GLN A 154 11.50 -15.85 23.39
CA GLN A 154 11.11 -17.27 23.40
C GLN A 154 12.11 -18.15 22.64
N ASP A 155 12.73 -17.62 21.58
CA ASP A 155 13.68 -18.35 20.75
C ASP A 155 14.79 -17.40 20.26
N ARG A 156 16.03 -17.63 20.77
CA ARG A 156 17.21 -16.83 20.38
C ARG A 156 17.56 -16.90 18.89
N ASN A 157 17.20 -17.99 18.21
CA ASN A 157 17.45 -18.14 16.77
C ASN A 157 16.67 -17.10 15.95
N VAL A 158 15.60 -16.54 16.52
CA VAL A 158 14.80 -15.48 15.91
C VAL A 158 15.59 -14.18 15.70
N PHE A 159 16.69 -13.95 16.45
CA PHE A 159 17.60 -12.83 16.18
C PHE A 159 18.19 -12.85 14.76
N PHE A 160 18.39 -14.03 14.18
CA PHE A 160 18.82 -14.13 12.78
C PHE A 160 17.78 -13.55 11.83
N ALA A 161 16.51 -13.93 12.01
CA ALA A 161 15.41 -13.39 11.20
C ALA A 161 15.26 -11.87 11.39
N GLN A 162 15.40 -11.37 12.62
CA GLN A 162 15.36 -9.94 12.90
C GLN A 162 16.48 -9.18 12.20
N GLY A 163 17.72 -9.70 12.25
CA GLY A 163 18.87 -9.10 11.57
C GLY A 163 18.68 -9.06 10.05
N TRP A 164 18.22 -10.19 9.47
CA TRP A 164 17.91 -10.27 8.05
C TRP A 164 16.82 -9.29 7.63
N LEU A 165 15.71 -9.21 8.38
CA LEU A 165 14.62 -8.28 8.11
C LEU A 165 15.06 -6.82 8.21
N LYS A 166 15.93 -6.46 9.16
CA LYS A 166 16.47 -5.09 9.25
C LYS A 166 17.35 -4.73 8.07
N ALA A 167 18.18 -5.66 7.60
CA ALA A 167 18.98 -5.44 6.38
C ALA A 167 18.09 -5.26 5.15
N GLU A 168 17.05 -6.09 5.02
CA GLU A 168 16.09 -6.01 3.92
C GLU A 168 15.24 -4.74 4.00
N GLN A 169 14.85 -4.30 5.20
CA GLN A 169 14.16 -3.02 5.42
C GLN A 169 14.99 -1.86 4.88
N ALA A 170 16.27 -1.81 5.20
CA ALA A 170 17.18 -0.76 4.73
C ALA A 170 17.29 -0.78 3.18
N ARG A 171 17.42 -1.96 2.58
CA ARG A 171 17.48 -2.13 1.11
C ARG A 171 16.21 -1.65 0.44
N VAL A 172 15.04 -2.06 0.95
CA VAL A 172 13.74 -1.71 0.36
C VAL A 172 13.40 -0.25 0.60
N LEU A 173 13.85 0.35 1.70
CA LEU A 173 13.74 1.80 1.94
C LEU A 173 14.41 2.61 0.83
N VAL A 174 15.65 2.24 0.46
CA VAL A 174 16.39 2.90 -0.63
C VAL A 174 15.69 2.69 -1.98
N LEU A 175 15.21 1.47 -2.25
CA LEU A 175 14.45 1.15 -3.46
C LEU A 175 13.18 2.01 -3.55
N SER A 176 12.38 2.05 -2.48
CA SER A 176 11.15 2.85 -2.42
C SER A 176 11.40 4.33 -2.67
N ASN A 177 12.49 4.88 -2.10
CA ASN A 177 12.87 6.26 -2.34
C ASN A 177 13.24 6.52 -3.81
N LYS A 178 13.93 5.57 -4.47
CA LYS A 178 14.27 5.64 -5.90
C LYS A 178 13.00 5.63 -6.76
N GLU A 179 12.09 4.69 -6.50
CA GLU A 179 10.84 4.60 -7.25
C GLU A 179 9.96 5.85 -7.06
N LEU A 180 9.87 6.40 -5.84
CA LEU A 180 9.19 7.67 -5.56
C LEU A 180 9.79 8.83 -6.37
N LYS A 181 11.12 8.97 -6.39
CA LYS A 181 11.80 10.01 -7.17
C LYS A 181 11.49 9.88 -8.66
N THR A 182 11.56 8.66 -9.19
CA THR A 182 11.24 8.37 -10.60
C THR A 182 9.79 8.72 -10.94
N PHE A 183 8.86 8.36 -10.06
CA PHE A 183 7.43 8.65 -10.24
C PHE A 183 7.13 10.15 -10.26
N TYR A 184 7.71 10.93 -9.31
CA TYR A 184 7.44 12.37 -9.22
C TYR A 184 8.27 13.24 -10.16
N ALA A 185 9.23 12.68 -10.90
CA ALA A 185 9.92 13.39 -11.97
C ALA A 185 9.02 13.62 -13.20
N ASP A 186 7.98 12.81 -13.36
CA ASP A 186 7.09 12.86 -14.50
C ASP A 186 5.93 13.84 -14.36
N LYS A 187 5.33 14.18 -15.52
CA LYS A 187 4.09 14.95 -15.59
C LYS A 187 2.91 14.04 -15.21
N LYS A 188 1.89 14.61 -14.59
CA LYS A 188 0.63 13.93 -14.26
C LYS A 188 -0.07 13.39 -15.50
N ALA A 189 -0.90 12.38 -15.32
CA ALA A 189 -1.69 11.75 -16.38
C ALA A 189 -3.02 12.46 -16.68
N TRP A 190 -3.44 13.42 -15.83
CA TRP A 190 -4.66 14.23 -15.95
C TRP A 190 -4.38 15.70 -16.13
#